data_58aaf5544a8120690d90bfe759298562
#
_entry.id   58aaf5544a8120690d90bfe759298562
#
_cell.length_a   1.000
_cell.length_b   1.000
_cell.length_c   1.000
_cell.angle_alpha   90.00
_cell.angle_beta   90.00
_cell.angle_gamma   90.00
#
_symmetry.space_group_name_H-M   'P 1'
#
loop_
_entity.id
_entity.type
_entity.pdbx_description
1 polymer ?
#
loop_
_entity_poly.entity_id
_entity_poly.type
_entity_poly.pdbx_seq_one_letter_code
_entity_poly.pdbx_strand_id
1 'polypeptide(L)'
;MEQRISLERMEEAVSLFGSFDENIRILENEFHVSVVNREEQLIITGEPEDTMLAEKAIEALLRLISRGENVGEQHVRYVIGLCRSGQLDRIDELTRDVVCISAKGRPIKPKTIGQKDYIKTIQACPVTIGVGPAGTGKTYLAVAAAVAAFREKEVSRIILTRPAVEAGERLGFLPGDLQSKVDPYLRPLYDALFEMLGAESYAKYVERGNIEVAPLAYMRGRTLDDSFIILDEAQNTSREQMKMFLTRLGFGSKIVITGDVTQIDLPGDKVSGLKEAMRVLRDVEGIALCRLTDSDVVRHVIVQRIIKAYEEDENRRKAKR
;
A
#
# COMPACT_ATOMS: atom_id res chain seq x y z
N MET A 1 25.97 -21.39 -19.00
CA MET A 1 26.79 -20.15 -19.04
C MET A 1 27.21 -19.79 -17.63
N GLU A 2 28.33 -19.07 -17.45
CA GLU A 2 28.79 -18.59 -16.15
C GLU A 2 28.86 -17.06 -16.18
N GLN A 3 28.23 -16.38 -15.22
CA GLN A 3 28.33 -14.94 -14.99
C GLN A 3 28.99 -14.68 -13.65
N ARG A 4 29.71 -13.56 -13.52
CA ARG A 4 30.45 -13.21 -12.31
C ARG A 4 30.14 -11.78 -11.90
N ILE A 5 29.74 -11.59 -10.65
CA ILE A 5 29.48 -10.29 -10.03
C ILE A 5 30.50 -10.09 -8.93
N SER A 6 31.26 -9.01 -8.99
CA SER A 6 32.19 -8.64 -7.90
C SER A 6 31.42 -7.97 -6.77
N LEU A 7 31.73 -8.35 -5.54
CA LEU A 7 31.21 -7.73 -4.33
C LEU A 7 32.18 -6.65 -3.84
N GLU A 8 31.66 -5.49 -3.47
CA GLU A 8 32.49 -4.41 -2.92
C GLU A 8 32.82 -4.67 -1.44
N ARG A 9 31.94 -5.37 -0.74
CA ARG A 9 32.07 -5.69 0.70
C ARG A 9 31.49 -7.06 1.01
N MET A 10 32.15 -7.78 1.90
CA MET A 10 31.69 -9.10 2.38
C MET A 10 30.30 -9.02 3.06
N GLU A 11 29.97 -7.89 3.69
CA GLU A 11 28.67 -7.65 4.32
C GLU A 11 27.49 -7.63 3.33
N GLU A 12 27.77 -7.29 2.07
CA GLU A 12 26.78 -7.34 0.99
C GLU A 12 26.37 -8.76 0.66
N ALA A 13 27.32 -9.70 0.67
CA ALA A 13 27.02 -11.11 0.50
C ALA A 13 26.12 -11.62 1.61
N VAL A 14 26.44 -11.32 2.88
CA VAL A 14 25.63 -11.76 4.03
C VAL A 14 24.21 -11.23 3.92
N SER A 15 24.06 -9.95 3.57
CA SER A 15 22.74 -9.32 3.41
C SER A 15 21.96 -9.89 2.20
N LEU A 16 22.65 -10.17 1.10
CA LEU A 16 22.05 -10.74 -0.10
C LEU A 16 21.59 -12.18 0.12
N PHE A 17 22.42 -13.01 0.76
CA PHE A 17 22.09 -14.41 1.05
C PHE A 17 20.93 -14.54 2.03
N GLY A 18 20.85 -13.62 3.01
CA GLY A 18 19.84 -13.66 4.06
C GLY A 18 20.10 -14.79 5.07
N SER A 19 19.15 -14.97 6.00
CA SER A 19 19.24 -16.02 7.00
C SER A 19 19.17 -17.41 6.35
N PHE A 20 20.17 -18.25 6.60
CA PHE A 20 20.24 -19.61 6.04
C PHE A 20 20.13 -19.67 4.50
N ASP A 21 20.67 -18.69 3.81
CA ASP A 21 20.67 -18.57 2.34
C ASP A 21 19.27 -18.50 1.71
N GLU A 22 18.27 -18.08 2.47
CA GLU A 22 16.86 -18.08 2.03
C GLU A 22 16.63 -17.22 0.78
N ASN A 23 17.30 -16.07 0.69
CA ASN A 23 17.15 -15.15 -0.44
C ASN A 23 17.76 -15.75 -1.72
N ILE A 24 18.96 -16.35 -1.62
CA ILE A 24 19.62 -16.98 -2.77
C ILE A 24 18.86 -18.19 -3.26
N ARG A 25 18.34 -19.03 -2.37
CA ARG A 25 17.51 -20.18 -2.76
C ARG A 25 16.25 -19.76 -3.53
N ILE A 26 15.67 -18.62 -3.21
CA ILE A 26 14.54 -18.09 -3.98
C ILE A 26 14.98 -17.72 -5.40
N LEU A 27 16.11 -17.01 -5.54
CA LEU A 27 16.66 -16.63 -6.84
C LEU A 27 17.02 -17.86 -7.68
N GLU A 28 17.71 -18.85 -7.08
CA GLU A 28 18.08 -20.10 -7.73
C GLU A 28 16.88 -20.87 -8.26
N ASN A 29 15.83 -20.99 -7.43
CA ASN A 29 14.60 -21.70 -7.80
C ASN A 29 13.81 -20.96 -8.89
N GLU A 30 13.74 -19.64 -8.82
CA GLU A 30 12.91 -18.82 -9.75
C GLU A 30 13.56 -18.64 -11.13
N PHE A 31 14.90 -18.61 -11.19
CA PHE A 31 15.67 -18.46 -12.42
C PHE A 31 16.35 -19.74 -12.87
N HIS A 32 16.19 -20.86 -12.16
CA HIS A 32 16.84 -22.15 -12.47
C HIS A 32 18.36 -22.08 -12.62
N VAL A 33 19.00 -21.32 -11.74
CA VAL A 33 20.46 -21.10 -11.70
C VAL A 33 21.04 -21.60 -10.39
N SER A 34 22.37 -21.76 -10.35
CA SER A 34 23.12 -21.96 -9.10
C SER A 34 23.98 -20.72 -8.83
N VAL A 35 23.98 -20.24 -7.58
CA VAL A 35 24.72 -19.05 -7.15
C VAL A 35 25.67 -19.40 -6.02
N VAL A 36 26.95 -19.25 -6.25
CA VAL A 36 28.02 -19.58 -5.27
C VAL A 36 28.87 -18.35 -5.01
N ASN A 37 29.16 -18.09 -3.74
CA ASN A 37 30.12 -17.05 -3.35
C ASN A 37 31.55 -17.65 -3.27
N ARG A 38 32.47 -17.10 -4.05
CA ARG A 38 33.92 -17.46 -4.02
C ARG A 38 34.76 -16.20 -4.11
N GLU A 39 35.66 -16.00 -3.16
CA GLU A 39 36.72 -14.96 -3.22
C GLU A 39 36.17 -13.57 -3.59
N GLU A 40 35.14 -13.12 -2.87
CA GLU A 40 34.48 -11.81 -3.12
C GLU A 40 33.77 -11.69 -4.48
N GLN A 41 33.49 -12.82 -5.12
CA GLN A 41 32.71 -12.88 -6.36
C GLN A 41 31.52 -13.83 -6.21
N LEU A 42 30.40 -13.42 -6.75
CA LEU A 42 29.25 -14.30 -6.96
C LEU A 42 29.35 -14.93 -8.33
N ILE A 43 29.34 -16.25 -8.37
CA ILE A 43 29.37 -17.04 -9.60
C ILE A 43 27.97 -17.58 -9.83
N ILE A 44 27.35 -17.19 -10.95
CA ILE A 44 26.01 -17.60 -11.37
C ILE A 44 26.17 -18.58 -12.52
N THR A 45 25.63 -19.79 -12.38
CA THR A 45 25.74 -20.87 -13.39
C THR A 45 24.35 -21.36 -13.77
N GLY A 46 24.08 -21.48 -15.08
CA GLY A 46 22.80 -21.93 -15.62
C GLY A 46 22.70 -21.73 -17.13
N GLU A 47 21.48 -21.79 -17.66
CA GLU A 47 21.22 -21.45 -19.05
C GLU A 47 21.45 -19.95 -19.33
N PRO A 48 21.82 -19.55 -20.56
CA PRO A 48 22.21 -18.16 -20.86
C PRO A 48 21.15 -17.10 -20.51
N GLU A 49 19.88 -17.35 -20.81
CA GLU A 49 18.80 -16.41 -20.53
C GLU A 49 18.54 -16.28 -19.03
N ASP A 50 18.56 -17.40 -18.32
CA ASP A 50 18.32 -17.47 -16.88
C ASP A 50 19.45 -16.80 -16.09
N THR A 51 20.71 -17.03 -16.50
CA THR A 51 21.87 -16.38 -15.85
C THR A 51 21.86 -14.86 -16.03
N MET A 52 21.46 -14.35 -17.20
CA MET A 52 21.34 -12.90 -17.44
C MET A 52 20.24 -12.25 -16.58
N LEU A 53 19.10 -12.92 -16.41
CA LEU A 53 18.02 -12.41 -15.56
C LEU A 53 18.40 -12.45 -14.07
N ALA A 54 19.03 -13.53 -13.63
CA ALA A 54 19.55 -13.67 -12.28
C ALA A 54 20.62 -12.63 -11.95
N GLU A 55 21.56 -12.37 -12.87
CA GLU A 55 22.58 -11.33 -12.75
C GLU A 55 21.94 -9.95 -12.52
N LYS A 56 21.03 -9.56 -13.39
CA LYS A 56 20.30 -8.26 -13.25
C LYS A 56 19.55 -8.15 -11.92
N ALA A 57 18.91 -9.24 -11.49
CA ALA A 57 18.18 -9.27 -10.23
C ALA A 57 19.13 -9.11 -9.03
N ILE A 58 20.26 -9.83 -9.03
CA ILE A 58 21.27 -9.77 -7.98
C ILE A 58 21.90 -8.37 -7.92
N GLU A 59 22.28 -7.80 -9.06
CA GLU A 59 22.80 -6.42 -9.11
C GLU A 59 21.80 -5.40 -8.55
N ALA A 60 20.49 -5.54 -8.86
CA ALA A 60 19.46 -4.68 -8.32
C ALA A 60 19.34 -4.80 -6.79
N LEU A 61 19.41 -6.03 -6.26
CA LEU A 61 19.40 -6.26 -4.81
C LEU A 61 20.66 -5.70 -4.13
N LEU A 62 21.84 -5.84 -4.74
CA LEU A 62 23.08 -5.25 -4.25
C LEU A 62 23.00 -3.72 -4.22
N ARG A 63 22.38 -3.07 -5.23
CA ARG A 63 22.13 -1.63 -5.20
C ARG A 63 21.22 -1.20 -4.05
N LEU A 64 20.21 -2.00 -3.68
CA LEU A 64 19.37 -1.74 -2.49
C LEU A 64 20.19 -1.87 -1.20
N ILE A 65 21.01 -2.92 -1.08
CA ILE A 65 21.87 -3.18 0.08
C ILE A 65 22.90 -2.06 0.26
N SER A 66 23.59 -1.65 -0.81
CA SER A 66 24.59 -0.57 -0.76
C SER A 66 24.03 0.78 -0.29
N ARG A 67 22.71 0.96 -0.44
CA ARG A 67 21.97 2.14 0.04
C ARG A 67 21.39 1.97 1.45
N GLY A 68 21.72 0.87 2.13
CA GLY A 68 21.33 0.62 3.51
C GLY A 68 19.92 0.01 3.68
N GLU A 69 19.31 -0.49 2.61
CA GLU A 69 18.05 -1.24 2.74
C GLU A 69 18.31 -2.67 3.23
N ASN A 70 17.51 -3.13 4.18
CA ASN A 70 17.58 -4.51 4.65
C ASN A 70 16.79 -5.42 3.68
N VAL A 71 17.52 -6.17 2.86
CA VAL A 71 16.93 -7.04 1.84
C VAL A 71 16.46 -8.35 2.48
N GLY A 72 15.18 -8.66 2.32
CA GLY A 72 14.58 -9.93 2.71
C GLY A 72 13.73 -10.51 1.58
N GLU A 73 13.08 -11.65 1.83
CA GLU A 73 12.29 -12.40 0.84
C GLU A 73 11.34 -11.54 0.00
N GLN A 74 10.68 -10.54 0.61
CA GLN A 74 9.75 -9.64 -0.11
C GLN A 74 10.47 -8.82 -1.19
N HIS A 75 11.66 -8.30 -0.87
CA HIS A 75 12.47 -7.53 -1.83
C HIS A 75 12.93 -8.43 -2.97
N VAL A 76 13.38 -9.65 -2.65
CA VAL A 76 13.82 -10.64 -3.66
C VAL A 76 12.69 -10.96 -4.63
N ARG A 77 11.51 -11.32 -4.12
CA ARG A 77 10.34 -11.65 -4.97
C ARG A 77 9.87 -10.46 -5.79
N TYR A 78 9.92 -9.25 -5.21
CA TYR A 78 9.57 -8.03 -5.92
C TYR A 78 10.53 -7.75 -7.08
N VAL A 79 11.84 -7.84 -6.84
CA VAL A 79 12.88 -7.67 -7.86
C VAL A 79 12.74 -8.71 -8.98
N ILE A 80 12.47 -9.97 -8.65
CA ILE A 80 12.17 -11.02 -9.63
C ILE A 80 10.98 -10.62 -10.51
N GLY A 81 9.90 -10.10 -9.92
CA GLY A 81 8.73 -9.60 -10.65
C GLY A 81 9.08 -8.44 -11.60
N LEU A 82 9.91 -7.49 -11.14
CA LEU A 82 10.40 -6.38 -11.96
C LEU A 82 11.28 -6.86 -13.13
N CYS A 83 12.15 -7.85 -12.90
CA CYS A 83 12.95 -8.45 -13.97
C CYS A 83 12.06 -9.04 -15.05
N ARG A 84 11.05 -9.83 -14.68
CA ARG A 84 10.12 -10.47 -15.61
C ARG A 84 9.25 -9.47 -16.38
N SER A 85 8.91 -8.33 -15.76
CA SER A 85 8.11 -7.27 -16.39
C SER A 85 8.93 -6.22 -17.16
N GLY A 86 10.27 -6.33 -17.15
CA GLY A 86 11.15 -5.37 -17.82
C GLY A 86 11.19 -3.97 -17.16
N GLN A 87 10.83 -3.87 -15.89
CA GLN A 87 10.76 -2.59 -15.14
C GLN A 87 11.88 -2.41 -14.12
N LEU A 88 12.94 -3.21 -14.21
CA LEU A 88 14.01 -3.24 -13.23
C LEU A 88 14.75 -1.91 -13.08
N ASP A 89 14.86 -1.12 -14.18
CA ASP A 89 15.54 0.18 -14.16
C ASP A 89 14.91 1.18 -13.18
N ARG A 90 13.63 0.97 -12.82
CA ARG A 90 12.92 1.81 -11.87
C ARG A 90 13.22 1.49 -10.39
N ILE A 91 13.98 0.41 -10.11
CA ILE A 91 14.28 0.00 -8.72
C ILE A 91 15.01 1.10 -7.94
N ASP A 92 15.85 1.87 -8.62
CA ASP A 92 16.62 2.96 -8.03
C ASP A 92 15.75 4.13 -7.55
N GLU A 93 14.50 4.20 -8.02
CA GLU A 93 13.55 5.20 -7.56
C GLU A 93 13.07 4.94 -6.12
N LEU A 94 13.10 3.69 -5.62
CA LEU A 94 12.53 3.32 -4.31
C LEU A 94 13.33 3.82 -3.10
N THR A 95 14.60 4.13 -3.27
CA THR A 95 15.52 4.32 -2.14
C THR A 95 15.52 5.73 -1.54
N ARG A 96 14.95 6.73 -2.19
CA ARG A 96 15.14 8.15 -1.84
C ARG A 96 13.97 8.83 -1.13
N ASP A 97 12.77 8.29 -1.21
CA ASP A 97 11.57 9.04 -0.84
C ASP A 97 11.00 8.59 0.51
N VAL A 98 11.34 9.32 1.57
CA VAL A 98 10.67 9.19 2.87
C VAL A 98 9.36 9.99 2.82
N VAL A 99 8.22 9.31 3.01
CA VAL A 99 6.90 9.96 3.04
C VAL A 99 6.71 10.70 4.36
N CYS A 100 6.97 10.01 5.47
CA CYS A 100 6.98 10.61 6.79
C CYS A 100 7.85 9.78 7.75
N ILE A 101 8.09 10.32 8.95
CA ILE A 101 8.79 9.60 10.03
C ILE A 101 7.76 9.21 11.09
N SER A 102 7.72 7.93 11.46
CA SER A 102 6.85 7.41 12.51
C SER A 102 7.18 7.98 13.88
N ALA A 103 6.30 7.83 14.87
CA ALA A 103 6.54 8.26 16.26
C ALA A 103 7.76 7.57 16.89
N LYS A 104 8.15 6.39 16.39
CA LYS A 104 9.34 5.65 16.83
C LYS A 104 10.61 6.02 16.05
N GLY A 105 10.60 7.08 15.26
CA GLY A 105 11.75 7.53 14.47
C GLY A 105 12.03 6.68 13.21
N ARG A 106 11.13 5.78 12.82
CA ARG A 106 11.32 4.93 11.62
C ARG A 106 10.80 5.65 10.38
N PRO A 107 11.59 5.71 9.29
CA PRO A 107 11.12 6.29 8.04
C PRO A 107 10.07 5.38 7.39
N ILE A 108 8.96 5.99 6.95
CA ILE A 108 7.93 5.35 6.15
C ILE A 108 8.22 5.67 4.69
N LYS A 109 8.48 4.63 3.91
CA LYS A 109 8.85 4.72 2.49
C LYS A 109 7.95 3.82 1.64
N PRO A 110 7.71 4.18 0.37
CA PRO A 110 7.15 3.23 -0.59
C PRO A 110 8.07 2.02 -0.74
N LYS A 111 7.51 0.83 -0.73
CA LYS A 111 8.23 -0.44 -0.90
C LYS A 111 8.15 -0.97 -2.32
N THR A 112 7.26 -0.41 -3.14
CA THR A 112 7.06 -0.80 -4.53
C THR A 112 6.94 0.44 -5.41
N ILE A 113 7.15 0.26 -6.71
CA ILE A 113 7.03 1.33 -7.70
C ILE A 113 5.58 1.85 -7.74
N GLY A 114 4.59 0.95 -7.70
CA GLY A 114 3.18 1.34 -7.64
C GLY A 114 2.86 2.17 -6.41
N GLN A 115 3.41 1.83 -5.24
CA GLN A 115 3.28 2.64 -4.03
C GLN A 115 3.94 4.01 -4.18
N LYS A 116 5.10 4.09 -4.84
CA LYS A 116 5.78 5.36 -5.10
C LYS A 116 4.96 6.24 -6.04
N ASP A 117 4.47 5.67 -7.13
CA ASP A 117 3.62 6.40 -8.08
C ASP A 117 2.32 6.88 -7.40
N TYR A 118 1.78 6.09 -6.48
CA TYR A 118 0.63 6.47 -5.67
C TYR A 118 0.92 7.68 -4.78
N ILE A 119 2.04 7.70 -4.06
CA ILE A 119 2.45 8.86 -3.24
C ILE A 119 2.67 10.10 -4.12
N LYS A 120 3.37 9.97 -5.25
CA LYS A 120 3.54 11.08 -6.20
C LYS A 120 2.21 11.63 -6.68
N THR A 121 1.26 10.76 -6.97
CA THR A 121 -0.10 11.13 -7.40
C THR A 121 -0.85 11.89 -6.30
N ILE A 122 -0.77 11.43 -5.05
CA ILE A 122 -1.36 12.11 -3.89
C ILE A 122 -0.77 13.52 -3.74
N GLN A 123 0.53 13.68 -3.90
CA GLN A 123 1.19 14.98 -3.80
C GLN A 123 0.76 15.94 -4.92
N ALA A 124 0.64 15.44 -6.15
CA ALA A 124 0.39 16.25 -7.32
C ALA A 124 -1.10 16.66 -7.52
N CYS A 125 -2.06 15.82 -7.07
CA CYS A 125 -3.47 16.01 -7.40
C CYS A 125 -4.32 16.38 -6.18
N PRO A 126 -5.29 17.29 -6.32
CA PRO A 126 -6.27 17.59 -5.27
C PRO A 126 -7.12 16.40 -4.88
N VAL A 127 -7.49 15.54 -5.83
CA VAL A 127 -8.26 14.33 -5.58
C VAL A 127 -7.55 13.12 -6.17
N THR A 128 -7.25 12.13 -5.32
CA THR A 128 -6.62 10.88 -5.74
C THR A 128 -7.50 9.69 -5.39
N ILE A 129 -7.79 8.85 -6.37
CA ILE A 129 -8.52 7.59 -6.20
C ILE A 129 -7.51 6.44 -6.30
N GLY A 130 -7.14 5.85 -5.17
CA GLY A 130 -6.22 4.72 -5.06
C GLY A 130 -6.96 3.40 -4.96
N VAL A 131 -6.88 2.55 -5.97
CA VAL A 131 -7.55 1.25 -6.00
C VAL A 131 -6.56 0.11 -6.15
N GLY A 132 -6.87 -1.04 -5.57
CA GLY A 132 -6.05 -2.24 -5.69
C GLY A 132 -6.36 -3.27 -4.60
N PRO A 133 -5.71 -4.43 -4.65
CA PRO A 133 -5.91 -5.51 -3.68
C PRO A 133 -5.61 -5.10 -2.24
N ALA A 134 -6.19 -5.83 -1.29
CA ALA A 134 -5.86 -5.66 0.12
C ALA A 134 -4.37 -5.99 0.37
N GLY A 135 -3.72 -5.21 1.24
CA GLY A 135 -2.28 -5.38 1.57
C GLY A 135 -1.32 -4.61 0.66
N THR A 136 -1.80 -3.81 -0.30
CA THR A 136 -0.98 -2.91 -1.12
C THR A 136 -0.61 -1.59 -0.43
N GLY A 137 -1.01 -1.40 0.83
CA GLY A 137 -0.65 -0.23 1.65
C GLY A 137 -1.40 1.06 1.33
N LYS A 138 -2.49 1.02 0.54
CA LYS A 138 -3.27 2.20 0.12
C LYS A 138 -3.61 3.14 1.28
N THR A 139 -4.32 2.63 2.26
CA THR A 139 -4.78 3.40 3.42
C THR A 139 -3.61 3.86 4.27
N TYR A 140 -2.65 2.98 4.54
CA TYR A 140 -1.47 3.28 5.32
C TYR A 140 -0.63 4.42 4.71
N LEU A 141 -0.37 4.38 3.42
CA LEU A 141 0.39 5.42 2.70
C LEU A 141 -0.41 6.72 2.57
N ALA A 142 -1.74 6.65 2.41
CA ALA A 142 -2.60 7.84 2.43
C ALA A 142 -2.53 8.55 3.78
N VAL A 143 -2.57 7.80 4.90
CA VAL A 143 -2.40 8.36 6.25
C VAL A 143 -1.00 8.92 6.44
N ALA A 144 0.04 8.26 5.93
CA ALA A 144 1.40 8.77 5.97
C ALA A 144 1.53 10.11 5.23
N ALA A 145 0.95 10.22 4.04
CA ALA A 145 0.92 11.46 3.27
C ALA A 145 0.14 12.58 4.00
N ALA A 146 -0.99 12.24 4.64
CA ALA A 146 -1.78 13.17 5.42
C ALA A 146 -1.00 13.73 6.63
N VAL A 147 -0.29 12.85 7.35
CA VAL A 147 0.56 13.25 8.48
C VAL A 147 1.73 14.11 8.02
N ALA A 148 2.34 13.80 6.86
CA ALA A 148 3.38 14.65 6.28
C ALA A 148 2.86 16.05 5.97
N ALA A 149 1.77 16.17 5.19
CA ALA A 149 1.14 17.45 4.83
C ALA A 149 0.71 18.26 6.07
N PHE A 150 0.22 17.58 7.11
CA PHE A 150 -0.14 18.22 8.38
C PHE A 150 1.08 18.77 9.14
N ARG A 151 2.19 18.00 9.20
CA ARG A 151 3.44 18.44 9.84
C ARG A 151 4.10 19.59 9.09
N GLU A 152 4.00 19.59 7.77
CA GLU A 152 4.51 20.64 6.88
C GLU A 152 3.59 21.88 6.84
N LYS A 153 2.44 21.80 7.52
CA LYS A 153 1.43 22.87 7.59
C LYS A 153 0.79 23.20 6.24
N GLU A 154 0.81 22.28 5.30
CA GLU A 154 0.06 22.37 4.05
C GLU A 154 -1.45 22.30 4.29
N VAL A 155 -1.86 21.56 5.35
CA VAL A 155 -3.22 21.45 5.82
C VAL A 155 -3.31 21.68 7.34
N SER A 156 -4.43 22.17 7.82
CA SER A 156 -4.70 22.39 9.24
C SER A 156 -5.37 21.23 9.94
N ARG A 157 -5.96 20.30 9.17
CA ARG A 157 -6.73 19.16 9.68
C ARG A 157 -6.52 17.88 8.87
N ILE A 158 -6.66 16.74 9.56
CA ILE A 158 -6.75 15.42 8.95
C ILE A 158 -8.13 14.85 9.28
N ILE A 159 -8.87 14.45 8.25
CA ILE A 159 -10.21 13.88 8.40
C ILE A 159 -10.22 12.50 7.77
N LEU A 160 -10.42 11.48 8.59
CA LEU A 160 -10.50 10.09 8.16
C LEU A 160 -11.94 9.62 8.25
N THR A 161 -12.44 9.05 7.17
CA THR A 161 -13.82 8.56 7.14
C THR A 161 -13.91 7.21 6.44
N ARG A 162 -14.89 6.43 6.84
CA ARG A 162 -15.19 5.11 6.28
C ARG A 162 -16.69 4.91 6.20
N PRO A 163 -17.24 4.28 5.15
CA PRO A 163 -18.63 3.89 5.14
C PRO A 163 -18.88 2.88 6.26
N ALA A 164 -19.92 3.10 7.05
CA ALA A 164 -20.39 2.10 7.98
C ALA A 164 -21.13 1.03 7.19
N VAL A 165 -20.47 -0.07 6.90
CA VAL A 165 -21.07 -1.22 6.20
C VAL A 165 -21.37 -2.29 7.23
N GLU A 166 -22.58 -2.75 7.23
CA GLU A 166 -22.97 -3.96 7.95
C GLU A 166 -22.50 -5.16 7.10
N ALA A 167 -21.36 -5.74 7.44
CA ALA A 167 -20.95 -7.04 6.90
C ALA A 167 -21.89 -8.15 7.44
N GLY A 168 -23.12 -8.21 6.89
CA GLY A 168 -24.12 -9.21 7.29
C GLY A 168 -24.80 -8.96 8.65
N GLU A 169 -24.28 -8.07 9.49
CA GLU A 169 -24.85 -7.70 10.78
C GLU A 169 -25.51 -6.33 10.70
N ARG A 170 -26.80 -6.28 11.00
CA ARG A 170 -27.50 -4.99 11.11
C ARG A 170 -26.96 -4.23 12.31
N LEU A 171 -26.45 -3.00 12.13
CA LEU A 171 -25.99 -2.10 13.20
C LEU A 171 -26.97 -1.98 14.37
N GLY A 172 -28.23 -2.35 14.16
CA GLY A 172 -29.27 -2.40 15.17
C GLY A 172 -29.07 -3.45 16.28
N PHE A 173 -28.22 -4.46 16.11
CA PHE A 173 -28.01 -5.52 17.10
C PHE A 173 -26.86 -5.27 18.08
N LEU A 174 -25.97 -4.31 17.83
CA LEU A 174 -24.91 -3.98 18.78
C LEU A 174 -25.46 -3.03 19.86
N PRO A 175 -25.19 -3.29 21.15
CA PRO A 175 -25.55 -2.38 22.23
C PRO A 175 -24.66 -1.13 22.18
N GLY A 176 -25.23 0.05 22.53
CA GLY A 176 -24.50 1.32 22.60
C GLY A 176 -24.99 2.36 21.59
N ASP A 177 -24.41 3.55 21.64
CA ASP A 177 -24.68 4.64 20.70
C ASP A 177 -24.07 4.34 19.31
N LEU A 178 -24.44 5.13 18.31
CA LEU A 178 -23.97 4.92 16.92
C LEU A 178 -22.45 4.98 16.82
N GLN A 179 -21.80 5.78 17.63
CA GLN A 179 -20.35 5.99 17.61
C GLN A 179 -19.62 4.75 18.12
N SER A 180 -20.06 4.18 19.25
CA SER A 180 -19.48 2.94 19.80
C SER A 180 -19.68 1.73 18.88
N LYS A 181 -20.76 1.71 18.08
CA LYS A 181 -21.01 0.64 17.09
C LYS A 181 -20.12 0.74 15.86
N VAL A 182 -19.69 1.93 15.47
CA VAL A 182 -18.84 2.15 14.28
C VAL A 182 -17.35 2.11 14.62
N ASP A 183 -16.98 2.38 15.87
CA ASP A 183 -15.61 2.46 16.34
C ASP A 183 -14.72 1.24 15.96
N PRO A 184 -15.19 -0.01 16.07
CA PRO A 184 -14.40 -1.17 15.62
C PRO A 184 -13.99 -1.13 14.14
N TYR A 185 -14.84 -0.58 13.28
CA TYR A 185 -14.55 -0.45 11.85
C TYR A 185 -13.53 0.64 11.52
N LEU A 186 -13.33 1.59 12.45
CA LEU A 186 -12.39 2.68 12.32
C LEU A 186 -11.00 2.35 12.90
N ARG A 187 -10.86 1.22 13.62
CA ARG A 187 -9.60 0.80 14.26
C ARG A 187 -8.39 0.81 13.35
N PRO A 188 -8.42 0.29 12.12
CA PRO A 188 -7.25 0.33 11.24
C PRO A 188 -6.74 1.74 10.95
N LEU A 189 -7.63 2.73 10.94
CA LEU A 189 -7.28 4.15 10.77
C LEU A 189 -6.61 4.71 12.02
N TYR A 190 -7.12 4.35 13.21
CA TYR A 190 -6.48 4.72 14.48
C TYR A 190 -5.08 4.12 14.61
N ASP A 191 -4.92 2.83 14.27
CA ASP A 191 -3.63 2.14 14.35
C ASP A 191 -2.57 2.82 13.47
N ALA A 192 -2.93 3.22 12.25
CA ALA A 192 -2.04 3.95 11.37
C ALA A 192 -1.67 5.34 11.93
N LEU A 193 -2.64 6.09 12.47
CA LEU A 193 -2.38 7.38 13.11
C LEU A 193 -1.51 7.24 14.35
N PHE A 194 -1.74 6.22 15.20
CA PHE A 194 -0.92 5.97 16.39
C PHE A 194 0.52 5.61 16.04
N GLU A 195 0.73 4.82 15.00
CA GLU A 195 2.08 4.50 14.55
C GLU A 195 2.84 5.75 14.11
N MET A 196 2.17 6.65 13.40
CA MET A 196 2.80 7.83 12.82
C MET A 196 2.96 8.99 13.80
N LEU A 197 1.99 9.22 14.68
CA LEU A 197 1.95 10.37 15.59
C LEU A 197 2.34 10.03 17.02
N GLY A 198 2.14 8.78 17.44
CA GLY A 198 2.14 8.36 18.84
C GLY A 198 0.83 8.69 19.55
N ALA A 199 0.50 7.92 20.58
CA ALA A 199 -0.79 8.03 21.28
C ALA A 199 -1.01 9.41 21.92
N GLU A 200 0.01 9.99 22.56
CA GLU A 200 -0.07 11.28 23.22
C GLU A 200 -0.34 12.43 22.24
N SER A 201 0.43 12.50 21.15
CA SER A 201 0.26 13.54 20.12
C SER A 201 -1.11 13.41 19.43
N TYR A 202 -1.51 12.17 19.12
CA TYR A 202 -2.82 11.89 18.56
C TYR A 202 -3.94 12.43 19.44
N ALA A 203 -3.96 12.07 20.74
CA ALA A 203 -4.99 12.53 21.69
C ALA A 203 -5.09 14.06 21.73
N LYS A 204 -3.93 14.73 21.78
CA LYS A 204 -3.85 16.20 21.77
C LYS A 204 -4.41 16.82 20.47
N TYR A 205 -4.17 16.21 19.32
CA TYR A 205 -4.67 16.72 18.03
C TYR A 205 -6.18 16.47 17.88
N VAL A 206 -6.69 15.35 18.40
CA VAL A 206 -8.13 15.09 18.44
C VAL A 206 -8.84 16.08 19.35
N GLU A 207 -8.32 16.32 20.55
CA GLU A 207 -8.89 17.32 21.50
C GLU A 207 -8.95 18.73 20.89
N ARG A 208 -7.95 19.09 20.08
CA ARG A 208 -7.90 20.38 19.38
C ARG A 208 -8.73 20.45 18.11
N GLY A 209 -9.35 19.34 17.68
CA GLY A 209 -10.10 19.25 16.44
C GLY A 209 -9.24 19.25 15.16
N ASN A 210 -7.92 19.03 15.28
CA ASN A 210 -7.03 18.91 14.13
C ASN A 210 -7.13 17.53 13.46
N ILE A 211 -7.51 16.49 14.21
CA ILE A 211 -7.71 15.14 13.70
C ILE A 211 -9.14 14.71 14.04
N GLU A 212 -9.84 14.25 13.02
CA GLU A 212 -11.19 13.71 13.12
C GLU A 212 -11.26 12.35 12.45
N VAL A 213 -11.78 11.35 13.15
CA VAL A 213 -12.09 10.04 12.59
C VAL A 213 -13.58 9.78 12.80
N ALA A 214 -14.33 9.72 11.70
CA ALA A 214 -15.79 9.70 11.78
C ALA A 214 -16.43 8.86 10.66
N PRO A 215 -17.63 8.30 10.87
CA PRO A 215 -18.41 7.68 9.81
C PRO A 215 -18.68 8.62 8.64
N LEU A 216 -18.74 8.07 7.42
CA LEU A 216 -19.00 8.85 6.20
C LEU A 216 -20.29 9.70 6.28
N ALA A 217 -21.32 9.23 6.98
CA ALA A 217 -22.57 9.96 7.16
C ALA A 217 -22.39 11.34 7.81
N TYR A 218 -21.36 11.52 8.64
CA TYR A 218 -21.07 12.77 9.36
C TYR A 218 -20.42 13.84 8.46
N MET A 219 -20.08 13.49 7.24
CA MET A 219 -19.56 14.44 6.25
C MET A 219 -20.67 15.25 5.56
N ARG A 220 -21.93 14.82 5.68
CA ARG A 220 -23.05 15.47 4.99
C ARG A 220 -23.26 16.91 5.43
N GLY A 221 -23.41 17.82 4.47
CA GLY A 221 -23.68 19.26 4.72
C GLY A 221 -22.46 20.06 5.15
N ARG A 222 -21.27 19.47 5.16
CA ARG A 222 -20.01 20.15 5.52
C ARG A 222 -19.27 20.64 4.27
N THR A 223 -18.46 21.67 4.44
CA THR A 223 -17.38 22.05 3.53
C THR A 223 -16.09 21.93 4.33
N LEU A 224 -15.11 21.20 3.80
CA LEU A 224 -13.91 20.84 4.51
C LEU A 224 -12.73 21.62 3.89
N ASP A 225 -12.45 22.80 4.44
CA ASP A 225 -11.33 23.65 4.02
C ASP A 225 -10.04 23.27 4.76
N ASP A 226 -8.89 23.56 4.15
CA ASP A 226 -7.54 23.34 4.69
C ASP A 226 -7.34 21.97 5.33
N SER A 227 -7.90 20.94 4.68
CA SER A 227 -8.01 19.60 5.23
C SER A 227 -7.44 18.53 4.31
N PHE A 228 -6.75 17.54 4.88
CA PHE A 228 -6.45 16.30 4.19
C PHE A 228 -7.51 15.26 4.57
N ILE A 229 -8.29 14.83 3.58
CA ILE A 229 -9.49 14.02 3.78
C ILE A 229 -9.26 12.65 3.17
N ILE A 230 -9.46 11.57 3.94
CA ILE A 230 -9.32 10.21 3.47
C ILE A 230 -10.66 9.48 3.60
N LEU A 231 -11.15 8.92 2.49
CA LEU A 231 -12.25 7.96 2.47
C LEU A 231 -11.71 6.57 2.25
N ASP A 232 -11.72 5.74 3.29
CA ASP A 232 -11.29 4.35 3.23
C ASP A 232 -12.44 3.38 2.95
N GLU A 233 -12.15 2.20 2.39
CA GLU A 233 -13.13 1.17 1.97
C GLU A 233 -14.25 1.72 1.08
N ALA A 234 -13.89 2.62 0.18
CA ALA A 234 -14.83 3.38 -0.64
C ALA A 234 -15.65 2.51 -1.61
N GLN A 235 -15.23 1.28 -1.91
CA GLN A 235 -16.02 0.33 -2.70
C GLN A 235 -17.37 0.03 -2.06
N ASN A 236 -17.48 0.23 -0.74
CA ASN A 236 -18.70 0.00 0.04
C ASN A 236 -19.58 1.24 0.18
N THR A 237 -19.37 2.27 -0.63
CA THR A 237 -20.26 3.44 -0.73
C THR A 237 -21.30 3.23 -1.81
N SER A 238 -22.50 3.81 -1.62
CA SER A 238 -23.45 4.00 -2.72
C SER A 238 -23.00 5.15 -3.63
N ARG A 239 -23.63 5.28 -4.81
CA ARG A 239 -23.38 6.40 -5.74
C ARG A 239 -23.63 7.75 -5.08
N GLU A 240 -24.74 7.86 -4.33
CA GLU A 240 -25.15 9.07 -3.64
C GLU A 240 -24.17 9.44 -2.52
N GLN A 241 -23.68 8.44 -1.77
CA GLN A 241 -22.69 8.63 -0.72
C GLN A 241 -21.35 9.10 -1.29
N MET A 242 -20.87 8.50 -2.40
CA MET A 242 -19.64 8.91 -3.06
C MET A 242 -19.76 10.34 -3.60
N LYS A 243 -20.85 10.68 -4.29
CA LYS A 243 -21.09 12.04 -4.77
C LYS A 243 -21.19 13.04 -3.62
N MET A 244 -21.91 12.69 -2.56
CA MET A 244 -22.01 13.50 -1.34
C MET A 244 -20.63 13.78 -0.76
N PHE A 245 -19.77 12.79 -0.65
CA PHE A 245 -18.42 12.91 -0.09
C PHE A 245 -17.51 13.79 -0.96
N LEU A 246 -17.43 13.51 -2.25
CA LEU A 246 -16.58 14.25 -3.19
C LEU A 246 -16.89 15.75 -3.21
N THR A 247 -18.17 16.10 -3.00
CA THR A 247 -18.61 17.49 -2.95
C THR A 247 -18.36 18.16 -1.58
N ARG A 248 -17.59 17.53 -0.68
CA ARG A 248 -17.12 18.14 0.59
C ARG A 248 -15.78 18.85 0.45
N LEU A 249 -15.10 18.66 -0.67
CA LEU A 249 -13.81 19.31 -0.92
C LEU A 249 -13.93 20.82 -0.81
N GLY A 250 -13.22 21.41 0.12
CA GLY A 250 -13.10 22.85 0.32
C GLY A 250 -11.78 23.40 -0.22
N PHE A 251 -11.58 24.69 -0.06
CA PHE A 251 -10.35 25.35 -0.49
C PHE A 251 -9.14 24.88 0.34
N GLY A 252 -7.98 24.79 -0.30
CA GLY A 252 -6.74 24.34 0.36
C GLY A 252 -6.77 22.88 0.81
N SER A 253 -7.74 22.09 0.32
CA SER A 253 -7.93 20.71 0.77
C SER A 253 -7.53 19.69 -0.28
N LYS A 254 -7.26 18.47 0.20
CA LYS A 254 -6.91 17.29 -0.57
C LYS A 254 -7.77 16.11 -0.18
N ILE A 255 -8.28 15.36 -1.16
CA ILE A 255 -9.04 14.12 -0.96
C ILE A 255 -8.23 12.94 -1.47
N VAL A 256 -8.13 11.90 -0.64
CA VAL A 256 -7.64 10.57 -1.04
C VAL A 256 -8.74 9.55 -0.79
N ILE A 257 -9.08 8.80 -1.82
CA ILE A 257 -10.08 7.73 -1.76
C ILE A 257 -9.34 6.40 -1.92
N THR A 258 -9.53 5.48 -0.98
CA THR A 258 -8.94 4.14 -1.04
C THR A 258 -10.02 3.07 -1.13
N GLY A 259 -9.74 2.01 -1.87
CA GLY A 259 -10.67 0.90 -1.97
C GLY A 259 -10.18 -0.29 -2.78
N ASP A 260 -10.91 -1.39 -2.65
CA ASP A 260 -10.71 -2.63 -3.39
C ASP A 260 -12.00 -3.00 -4.15
N VAL A 261 -11.98 -2.88 -5.46
CA VAL A 261 -13.15 -3.14 -6.30
C VAL A 261 -13.56 -4.62 -6.36
N THR A 262 -12.75 -5.52 -5.79
CA THR A 262 -13.05 -6.95 -5.68
C THR A 262 -13.78 -7.30 -4.39
N GLN A 263 -13.68 -6.46 -3.35
CA GLN A 263 -14.25 -6.67 -2.01
C GLN A 263 -15.45 -5.75 -1.77
N ILE A 264 -16.52 -5.96 -2.51
CA ILE A 264 -17.74 -5.15 -2.40
C ILE A 264 -18.76 -5.88 -1.54
N ASP A 265 -19.06 -5.34 -0.35
CA ASP A 265 -19.99 -5.89 0.63
C ASP A 265 -21.35 -5.14 0.63
N LEU A 266 -21.67 -4.45 -0.48
CA LEU A 266 -22.95 -3.75 -0.60
C LEU A 266 -24.10 -4.75 -0.75
N PRO A 267 -25.25 -4.53 -0.06
CA PRO A 267 -26.38 -5.42 -0.18
C PRO A 267 -27.06 -5.34 -1.55
N GLY A 268 -27.37 -6.51 -2.13
CA GLY A 268 -28.23 -6.66 -3.31
C GLY A 268 -27.66 -6.04 -4.58
N ASP A 269 -28.52 -5.35 -5.34
CA ASP A 269 -28.22 -4.79 -6.66
C ASP A 269 -27.57 -3.40 -6.63
N LYS A 270 -27.05 -2.96 -5.47
CA LYS A 270 -26.43 -1.64 -5.33
C LYS A 270 -25.09 -1.59 -6.03
N VAL A 271 -24.95 -0.62 -6.93
CA VAL A 271 -23.69 -0.34 -7.64
C VAL A 271 -22.74 0.41 -6.70
N SER A 272 -21.50 -0.06 -6.62
CA SER A 272 -20.44 0.60 -5.86
C SER A 272 -20.19 2.02 -6.36
N GLY A 273 -20.26 2.98 -5.43
CA GLY A 273 -19.94 4.39 -5.71
C GLY A 273 -18.49 4.59 -6.17
N LEU A 274 -17.56 3.77 -5.68
CA LEU A 274 -16.17 3.79 -6.15
C LEU A 274 -16.07 3.41 -7.63
N LYS A 275 -16.72 2.31 -8.07
CA LYS A 275 -16.73 1.91 -9.49
C LYS A 275 -17.35 2.99 -10.37
N GLU A 276 -18.42 3.62 -9.90
CA GLU A 276 -19.05 4.72 -10.62
C GLU A 276 -18.12 5.95 -10.70
N ALA A 277 -17.49 6.35 -9.60
CA ALA A 277 -16.57 7.47 -9.56
C ALA A 277 -15.38 7.26 -10.52
N MET A 278 -14.79 6.07 -10.53
CA MET A 278 -13.69 5.72 -11.45
C MET A 278 -14.08 5.85 -12.93
N ARG A 279 -15.35 5.62 -13.25
CA ARG A 279 -15.87 5.74 -14.60
C ARG A 279 -16.19 7.20 -14.97
N VAL A 280 -16.87 7.90 -14.09
CA VAL A 280 -17.40 9.25 -14.35
C VAL A 280 -16.33 10.33 -14.27
N LEU A 281 -15.34 10.15 -13.37
CA LEU A 281 -14.33 11.16 -13.07
C LEU A 281 -13.00 10.93 -13.80
N ARG A 282 -12.96 9.99 -14.74
CA ARG A 282 -11.73 9.55 -15.41
C ARG A 282 -10.96 10.70 -16.09
N ASP A 283 -11.70 11.60 -16.73
CA ASP A 283 -11.13 12.69 -17.53
C ASP A 283 -11.37 14.07 -16.89
N VAL A 284 -11.62 14.11 -15.57
CA VAL A 284 -11.80 15.36 -14.85
C VAL A 284 -10.45 15.88 -14.37
N GLU A 285 -10.10 17.10 -14.78
CA GLU A 285 -8.86 17.78 -14.36
C GLU A 285 -8.78 17.89 -12.84
N GLY A 286 -7.59 17.63 -12.27
CA GLY A 286 -7.36 17.64 -10.81
C GLY A 286 -7.77 16.35 -10.11
N ILE A 287 -8.32 15.37 -10.81
CA ILE A 287 -8.65 14.04 -10.28
C ILE A 287 -7.75 12.99 -10.93
N ALA A 288 -7.05 12.22 -10.13
CA ALA A 288 -6.20 11.15 -10.61
C ALA A 288 -6.63 9.78 -10.09
N LEU A 289 -6.56 8.77 -10.96
CA LEU A 289 -6.79 7.36 -10.63
C LEU A 289 -5.45 6.62 -10.61
N CYS A 290 -5.09 6.09 -9.45
CA CYS A 290 -3.91 5.24 -9.27
C CYS A 290 -4.36 3.79 -9.02
N ARG A 291 -3.77 2.85 -9.77
CA ARG A 291 -4.05 1.41 -9.63
C ARG A 291 -2.81 0.71 -9.09
N LEU A 292 -2.98 0.12 -7.91
CA LEU A 292 -2.02 -0.82 -7.34
C LEU A 292 -2.44 -2.25 -7.74
N THR A 293 -1.47 -3.12 -7.89
CA THR A 293 -1.66 -4.49 -8.39
C THR A 293 -1.17 -5.51 -7.37
N ASP A 294 -1.29 -6.79 -7.68
CA ASP A 294 -0.78 -7.88 -6.83
C ASP A 294 0.73 -7.78 -6.59
N SER A 295 1.48 -7.18 -7.53
CA SER A 295 2.92 -6.93 -7.36
C SER A 295 3.23 -5.89 -6.27
N ASP A 296 2.25 -5.06 -5.89
CA ASP A 296 2.37 -4.06 -4.84
C ASP A 296 1.96 -4.58 -3.45
N VAL A 297 1.56 -5.87 -3.35
CA VAL A 297 1.15 -6.48 -2.08
C VAL A 297 2.37 -6.68 -1.18
N VAL A 298 2.37 -5.99 -0.04
CA VAL A 298 3.40 -6.09 1.01
C VAL A 298 2.80 -6.81 2.21
N ARG A 299 2.96 -8.12 2.27
CA ARG A 299 2.43 -8.97 3.33
C ARG A 299 3.46 -10.00 3.78
N HIS A 300 3.31 -10.47 5.02
CA HIS A 300 4.10 -11.59 5.52
C HIS A 300 3.89 -12.82 4.62
N VAL A 301 4.96 -13.52 4.28
CA VAL A 301 4.96 -14.66 3.34
C VAL A 301 3.95 -15.73 3.71
N ILE A 302 3.84 -16.06 5.01
CA ILE A 302 2.85 -17.05 5.48
C ILE A 302 1.43 -16.60 5.16
N VAL A 303 1.11 -15.29 5.30
CA VAL A 303 -0.21 -14.75 4.97
C VAL A 303 -0.50 -14.86 3.48
N GLN A 304 0.50 -14.62 2.62
CA GLN A 304 0.36 -14.83 1.17
C GLN A 304 0.07 -16.30 0.84
N ARG A 305 0.80 -17.23 1.47
CA ARG A 305 0.59 -18.69 1.30
C ARG A 305 -0.79 -19.13 1.77
N ILE A 306 -1.29 -18.59 2.89
CA ILE A 306 -2.64 -18.86 3.38
C ILE A 306 -3.68 -18.40 2.35
N ILE A 307 -3.61 -17.17 1.87
CA ILE A 307 -4.55 -16.63 0.89
C ILE A 307 -4.55 -17.50 -0.37
N LYS A 308 -3.39 -17.81 -0.91
CA LYS A 308 -3.25 -18.65 -2.10
C LYS A 308 -3.89 -20.04 -1.91
N ALA A 309 -3.70 -20.66 -0.73
CA ALA A 309 -4.29 -21.96 -0.44
C ALA A 309 -5.83 -21.89 -0.43
N TYR A 310 -6.44 -20.84 0.12
CA TYR A 310 -7.88 -20.63 0.11
C TYR A 310 -8.41 -20.39 -1.31
N GLU A 311 -7.76 -19.54 -2.11
CA GLU A 311 -8.12 -19.27 -3.50
C GLU A 311 -8.07 -20.55 -4.37
N GLU A 312 -7.04 -21.36 -4.19
CA GLU A 312 -6.94 -22.66 -4.88
C GLU A 312 -8.07 -23.62 -4.51
N ASP A 313 -8.47 -23.67 -3.22
CA ASP A 313 -9.60 -24.49 -2.77
C ASP A 313 -10.93 -23.99 -3.35
N GLU A 314 -11.15 -22.67 -3.35
CA GLU A 314 -12.34 -22.07 -3.96
C GLU A 314 -12.44 -22.38 -5.46
N ASN A 315 -11.33 -22.25 -6.19
CA ASN A 315 -11.28 -22.55 -7.61
C ASN A 315 -11.57 -24.04 -7.89
N ARG A 316 -11.04 -24.94 -7.04
CA ARG A 316 -11.37 -26.39 -7.12
C ARG A 316 -12.85 -26.67 -6.86
N ARG A 317 -13.48 -25.94 -5.92
CA ARG A 317 -14.93 -26.07 -5.63
C ARG A 317 -15.79 -25.53 -6.79
N LYS A 318 -15.38 -24.42 -7.41
CA LYS A 318 -16.07 -23.87 -8.60
C LYS A 318 -15.95 -24.78 -9.82
N ALA A 319 -14.81 -25.43 -10.02
CA ALA A 319 -14.58 -26.38 -11.12
C ALA A 319 -15.34 -27.71 -10.96
N LYS A 320 -15.82 -28.02 -9.75
CA LYS A 320 -16.63 -29.23 -9.45
C LYS A 320 -18.15 -29.01 -9.51
N ARG A 321 -18.59 -27.76 -9.71
CA ARG A 321 -19.98 -27.37 -9.95
C ARG A 321 -20.22 -27.12 -11.42
#